data_70184fc171eafa62f51ac9af64571e7f
#
_entry.id   70184fc171eafa62f51ac9af64571e7f
#
_cell.length_a   1.000
_cell.length_b   1.000
_cell.length_c   1.000
_cell.angle_alpha   90.00
_cell.angle_beta   90.00
_cell.angle_gamma   90.00
#
_symmetry.space_group_name_H-M   'P 1'
#
loop_
_entity.id
_entity.type
_entity.pdbx_description
1 polymer ?
#
loop_
_entity_poly.entity_id
_entity_poly.type
_entity_poly.pdbx_seq_one_letter_code
_entity_poly.pdbx_strand_id
1 'polypeptide(L)'
;MKILLTANDITIGGGVERVVCNLANAFDELGFNVEILSFYQKNEKCPYTLNPNITLTFFPNTRDIHTKEPLKRLFNKTIYRFFVAWKMRQMFKDKDAIIYNCYFFPYFKNKGTKYFKIHHQVFKRSWTFKNKLFDSNIILTTKQLALWQSKIKNVQIIPNFLTQIPNQNTNLSQKVVLSIGRMSKNDEKRFITLVEIWQSIQQEKSFQEWQLHLIGEGEGKAAIEEKIKALNLQDSITLKPFTKEVEKEYLSASIYAMTSKCEGFGMVLLEASSYGIPCMSFDILTGPSDIIEDSKSGFLVADNDLQTYAAKLKLLMHDETLRQAFGKRAKEIVKEKFSKAVIMRQWLTLLDCK
;
A
#
# COMPACT_ATOMS: atom_id res chain seq x y z
N MET A 1 12.58 -17.21 17.90
CA MET A 1 13.33 -16.41 16.92
C MET A 1 13.21 -14.92 17.28
N LYS A 2 14.30 -14.15 17.15
CA LYS A 2 14.35 -12.71 17.42
C LYS A 2 14.38 -11.94 16.12
N ILE A 3 13.36 -11.14 15.87
CA ILE A 3 13.16 -10.40 14.59
C ILE A 3 13.26 -8.90 14.85
N LEU A 4 14.05 -8.21 14.03
CA LEU A 4 14.08 -6.75 13.97
C LEU A 4 13.42 -6.26 12.68
N LEU A 5 12.40 -5.41 12.80
CA LEU A 5 11.88 -4.64 11.68
C LEU A 5 12.45 -3.22 11.75
N THR A 6 12.83 -2.66 10.61
CA THR A 6 13.29 -1.26 10.58
C THR A 6 12.30 -0.39 9.82
N ALA A 7 12.14 0.84 10.27
CA ALA A 7 11.35 1.88 9.60
C ALA A 7 12.18 3.16 9.41
N ASN A 8 11.84 3.98 8.43
CA ASN A 8 12.43 5.32 8.39
C ASN A 8 11.95 6.14 9.58
N ASP A 9 10.66 6.35 9.70
CA ASP A 9 10.03 7.04 10.83
C ASP A 9 8.68 6.41 11.13
N ILE A 10 8.61 5.58 12.16
CA ILE A 10 7.39 4.85 12.53
C ILE A 10 6.32 5.78 13.14
N THR A 11 6.68 7.02 13.48
CA THR A 11 5.78 7.98 14.12
C THR A 11 4.94 8.78 13.12
N ILE A 12 5.21 8.65 11.82
CA ILE A 12 4.38 9.26 10.78
C ILE A 12 3.22 8.32 10.37
N GLY A 13 2.08 8.91 9.98
CA GLY A 13 0.93 8.16 9.49
C GLY A 13 1.08 7.86 7.99
N GLY A 14 1.62 6.71 7.63
CA GLY A 14 1.81 6.30 6.24
C GLY A 14 1.53 4.82 6.00
N GLY A 15 1.39 4.45 4.72
CA GLY A 15 1.11 3.06 4.34
C GLY A 15 2.26 2.11 4.68
N VAL A 16 3.51 2.54 4.57
CA VAL A 16 4.69 1.73 4.91
C VAL A 16 4.76 1.47 6.41
N GLU A 17 4.54 2.50 7.22
CA GLU A 17 4.56 2.42 8.67
C GLU A 17 3.45 1.48 9.18
N ARG A 18 2.24 1.57 8.59
CA ARG A 18 1.14 0.64 8.86
C ARG A 18 1.52 -0.82 8.54
N VAL A 19 2.17 -1.06 7.41
CA VAL A 19 2.64 -2.41 7.03
C VAL A 19 3.69 -2.93 8.01
N VAL A 20 4.63 -2.10 8.46
CA VAL A 20 5.64 -2.48 9.46
C VAL A 20 4.97 -2.86 10.78
N CYS A 21 4.01 -2.06 11.27
CA CYS A 21 3.29 -2.36 12.51
C CYS A 21 2.45 -3.64 12.39
N ASN A 22 1.73 -3.81 11.28
CA ASN A 22 0.93 -5.01 11.04
C ASN A 22 1.80 -6.27 11.00
N LEU A 23 2.95 -6.20 10.33
CA LEU A 23 3.88 -7.32 10.22
C LEU A 23 4.53 -7.63 11.58
N ALA A 24 4.87 -6.59 12.37
CA ALA A 24 5.40 -6.76 13.71
C ALA A 24 4.40 -7.46 14.64
N ASN A 25 3.15 -6.99 14.66
CA ASN A 25 2.08 -7.60 15.43
C ASN A 25 1.83 -9.07 15.01
N ALA A 26 1.84 -9.34 13.70
CA ALA A 26 1.64 -10.70 13.21
C ALA A 26 2.77 -11.67 13.58
N PHE A 27 4.02 -11.20 13.63
CA PHE A 27 5.14 -12.01 14.14
C PHE A 27 5.05 -12.21 15.66
N ASP A 28 4.69 -11.18 16.44
CA ASP A 28 4.49 -11.29 17.89
C ASP A 28 3.39 -12.31 18.23
N GLU A 29 2.26 -12.28 17.53
CA GLU A 29 1.17 -13.26 17.66
C GLU A 29 1.59 -14.71 17.38
N LEU A 30 2.64 -14.90 16.55
CA LEU A 30 3.25 -16.20 16.30
C LEU A 30 4.32 -16.59 17.35
N GLY A 31 4.50 -15.80 18.40
CA GLY A 31 5.42 -16.06 19.50
C GLY A 31 6.88 -15.68 19.23
N PHE A 32 7.16 -14.86 18.20
CA PHE A 32 8.49 -14.33 17.98
C PHE A 32 8.79 -13.14 18.91
N ASN A 33 10.04 -12.98 19.30
CA ASN A 33 10.50 -11.77 19.98
C ASN A 33 10.73 -10.67 18.93
N VAL A 34 9.89 -9.66 18.92
CA VAL A 34 9.86 -8.63 17.87
C VAL A 34 10.31 -7.28 18.39
N GLU A 35 11.20 -6.65 17.65
CA GLU A 35 11.62 -5.28 17.90
C GLU A 35 11.45 -4.44 16.63
N ILE A 36 11.04 -3.17 16.79
CA ILE A 36 11.00 -2.18 15.72
C ILE A 36 12.08 -1.14 15.98
N LEU A 37 12.95 -0.89 15.00
CA LEU A 37 13.90 0.21 15.00
C LEU A 37 13.42 1.32 14.06
N SER A 38 13.12 2.49 14.61
CA SER A 38 12.85 3.70 13.83
C SER A 38 14.11 4.56 13.75
N PHE A 39 14.50 4.96 12.52
CA PHE A 39 15.67 5.83 12.32
C PHE A 39 15.37 7.29 12.65
N TYR A 40 14.16 7.76 12.40
CA TYR A 40 13.72 9.11 12.70
C TYR A 40 12.52 9.07 13.64
N GLN A 41 12.27 10.22 14.30
CA GLN A 41 11.12 10.43 15.17
C GLN A 41 10.62 11.85 14.98
N LYS A 42 9.60 12.03 14.16
CA LYS A 42 8.98 13.33 13.91
C LYS A 42 7.89 13.65 14.93
N ASN A 43 7.15 12.64 15.37
CA ASN A 43 6.08 12.77 16.34
C ASN A 43 6.40 11.96 17.60
N GLU A 44 5.71 12.24 18.70
CA GLU A 44 5.95 11.58 19.98
C GLU A 44 5.56 10.10 19.97
N LYS A 45 4.48 9.74 19.25
CA LYS A 45 3.89 8.40 19.28
C LYS A 45 3.71 7.79 17.90
N CYS A 46 3.80 6.47 17.83
CA CYS A 46 3.35 5.72 16.67
C CYS A 46 1.83 5.84 16.53
N PRO A 47 1.30 6.18 15.34
CA PRO A 47 -0.14 6.32 15.13
C PRO A 47 -0.88 4.98 15.01
N TYR A 48 -0.15 3.88 14.92
CA TYR A 48 -0.68 2.52 14.80
C TYR A 48 -0.50 1.74 16.09
N THR A 49 -1.46 0.88 16.41
CA THR A 49 -1.41 0.03 17.60
C THR A 49 -0.33 -1.04 17.44
N LEU A 50 0.51 -1.17 18.46
CA LEU A 50 1.49 -2.23 18.60
C LEU A 50 1.12 -3.11 19.79
N ASN A 51 1.34 -4.42 19.67
CA ASN A 51 1.18 -5.36 20.76
C ASN A 51 2.15 -5.02 21.91
N PRO A 52 1.78 -5.24 23.17
CA PRO A 52 2.58 -4.84 24.33
C PRO A 52 3.99 -5.45 24.40
N ASN A 53 4.17 -6.63 23.81
CA ASN A 53 5.46 -7.34 23.81
C ASN A 53 6.46 -6.76 22.80
N ILE A 54 6.02 -5.90 21.86
CA ILE A 54 6.89 -5.35 20.83
C ILE A 54 7.69 -4.19 21.40
N THR A 55 9.02 -4.32 21.34
CA THR A 55 9.93 -3.24 21.74
C THR A 55 10.08 -2.24 20.59
N LEU A 56 9.83 -0.95 20.86
CA LEU A 56 10.08 0.15 19.93
C LEU A 56 11.33 0.91 20.34
N THR A 57 12.33 0.90 19.47
CA THR A 57 13.63 1.56 19.68
C THR A 57 13.84 2.65 18.65
N PHE A 58 14.43 3.77 19.04
CA PHE A 58 14.84 4.84 18.14
C PHE A 58 16.34 4.87 17.96
N PHE A 59 16.80 5.01 16.70
CA PHE A 59 18.23 5.09 16.43
C PHE A 59 18.78 6.43 16.93
N PRO A 60 19.80 6.45 17.79
CA PRO A 60 20.25 7.68 18.42
C PRO A 60 20.92 8.63 17.42
N ASN A 61 20.51 9.91 17.45
CA ASN A 61 21.11 11.00 16.69
C ASN A 61 21.19 10.75 15.18
N THR A 62 20.07 10.25 14.57
CA THR A 62 20.03 10.02 13.13
C THR A 62 20.12 11.33 12.36
N ARG A 63 21.09 11.41 11.44
CA ARG A 63 21.26 12.57 10.54
C ARG A 63 20.32 12.44 9.35
N ASP A 64 19.74 13.57 8.94
CA ASP A 64 18.89 13.62 7.76
C ASP A 64 19.70 13.36 6.47
N ILE A 65 19.43 12.21 5.83
CA ILE A 65 20.05 11.83 4.56
C ILE A 65 19.49 12.61 3.35
N HIS A 66 18.42 13.36 3.55
CA HIS A 66 17.75 14.18 2.53
C HIS A 66 18.00 15.70 2.71
N THR A 67 18.92 16.07 3.62
CA THR A 67 19.26 17.49 3.84
C THR A 67 19.49 18.24 2.53
N LYS A 68 19.10 19.52 2.49
CA LYS A 68 19.28 20.40 1.33
C LYS A 68 20.73 20.82 1.10
N GLU A 69 21.58 20.75 2.13
CA GLU A 69 22.99 21.14 2.06
C GLU A 69 23.83 20.09 1.29
N PRO A 70 24.44 20.43 0.14
CA PRO A 70 25.05 19.43 -0.76
C PRO A 70 26.17 18.60 -0.10
N LEU A 71 27.08 19.23 0.63
CA LEU A 71 28.21 18.56 1.29
C LEU A 71 27.74 17.63 2.43
N LYS A 72 26.83 18.11 3.28
CA LYS A 72 26.23 17.27 4.33
C LYS A 72 25.43 16.12 3.73
N ARG A 73 24.72 16.38 2.63
CA ARG A 73 23.97 15.34 1.91
C ARG A 73 24.88 14.27 1.34
N LEU A 74 26.02 14.65 0.72
CA LEU A 74 27.00 13.70 0.22
C LEU A 74 27.58 12.85 1.37
N PHE A 75 28.03 13.49 2.45
CA PHE A 75 28.53 12.81 3.64
C PHE A 75 27.49 11.85 4.23
N ASN A 76 26.24 12.31 4.41
CA ASN A 76 25.17 11.48 4.99
C ASN A 76 24.77 10.31 4.09
N LYS A 77 24.85 10.47 2.77
CA LYS A 77 24.55 9.38 1.80
C LYS A 77 25.70 8.39 1.61
N THR A 78 26.90 8.73 2.03
CA THR A 78 28.11 7.90 1.90
C THR A 78 28.63 7.44 3.28
N ILE A 79 29.52 8.20 3.88
CA ILE A 79 30.25 7.82 5.10
C ILE A 79 29.32 7.52 6.28
N TYR A 80 28.33 8.39 6.51
CA TYR A 80 27.40 8.20 7.63
C TYR A 80 26.58 6.90 7.51
N ARG A 81 26.22 6.46 6.30
CA ARG A 81 25.53 5.18 6.11
C ARG A 81 26.37 3.97 6.51
N PHE A 82 27.69 4.01 6.31
CA PHE A 82 28.58 2.97 6.79
C PHE A 82 28.65 2.97 8.33
N PHE A 83 28.73 4.14 8.94
CA PHE A 83 28.67 4.28 10.41
C PHE A 83 27.36 3.71 10.97
N VAL A 84 26.19 4.04 10.38
CA VAL A 84 24.89 3.48 10.78
C VAL A 84 24.91 1.96 10.67
N ALA A 85 25.38 1.41 9.56
CA ALA A 85 25.42 -0.04 9.37
C ALA A 85 26.35 -0.74 10.38
N TRP A 86 27.51 -0.13 10.70
CA TRP A 86 28.41 -0.63 11.74
C TRP A 86 27.74 -0.60 13.11
N LYS A 87 27.10 0.51 13.47
CA LYS A 87 26.39 0.65 14.75
C LYS A 87 25.23 -0.34 14.86
N MET A 88 24.43 -0.51 13.81
CA MET A 88 23.38 -1.54 13.75
C MET A 88 23.93 -2.94 13.97
N ARG A 89 25.05 -3.29 13.33
CA ARG A 89 25.71 -4.57 13.54
C ARG A 89 26.05 -4.80 15.02
N GLN A 90 26.50 -3.76 15.74
CA GLN A 90 26.85 -3.89 17.17
C GLN A 90 25.61 -3.99 18.06
N MET A 91 24.58 -3.17 17.78
CA MET A 91 23.37 -3.11 18.59
C MET A 91 22.52 -4.39 18.47
N PHE A 92 22.45 -4.99 17.28
CA PHE A 92 21.51 -6.06 16.94
C PHE A 92 22.22 -7.36 16.53
N LYS A 93 23.33 -7.70 17.20
CA LYS A 93 24.11 -8.92 16.94
C LYS A 93 23.41 -10.21 17.38
N ASP A 94 22.38 -10.09 18.20
CA ASP A 94 21.59 -11.20 18.74
C ASP A 94 20.32 -11.51 17.92
N LYS A 95 20.09 -10.80 16.82
CA LYS A 95 18.89 -10.99 15.97
C LYS A 95 19.12 -12.12 14.96
N ASP A 96 18.10 -12.96 14.83
CA ASP A 96 18.07 -14.04 13.84
C ASP A 96 17.72 -13.50 12.45
N ALA A 97 16.84 -12.49 12.40
CA ALA A 97 16.43 -11.84 11.16
C ALA A 97 16.28 -10.32 11.32
N ILE A 98 16.70 -9.57 10.29
CA ILE A 98 16.50 -8.12 10.19
C ILE A 98 15.76 -7.79 8.88
N ILE A 99 14.56 -7.22 8.97
CA ILE A 99 13.71 -6.86 7.85
C ILE A 99 13.74 -5.35 7.64
N TYR A 100 14.31 -4.92 6.53
CA TYR A 100 14.52 -3.51 6.22
C TYR A 100 13.33 -2.92 5.45
N ASN A 101 12.70 -1.90 6.04
CA ASN A 101 11.68 -1.03 5.42
C ASN A 101 12.14 0.43 5.31
N CYS A 102 13.45 0.65 5.31
CA CYS A 102 14.08 1.97 5.40
C CYS A 102 15.12 2.20 4.30
N TYR A 103 15.76 3.39 4.27
CA TYR A 103 16.77 3.77 3.28
C TYR A 103 18.20 3.34 3.64
N PHE A 104 18.39 2.58 4.72
CA PHE A 104 19.69 2.07 5.14
C PHE A 104 19.94 0.67 4.58
N PHE A 105 21.22 0.22 4.61
CA PHE A 105 21.67 -1.01 4.01
C PHE A 105 22.62 -1.76 4.97
N PRO A 106 22.64 -3.10 4.95
CA PRO A 106 23.51 -3.92 5.82
C PRO A 106 24.91 -4.04 5.23
N TYR A 107 25.69 -2.95 5.22
CA TYR A 107 27.08 -3.00 4.74
C TYR A 107 27.96 -3.92 5.60
N PHE A 108 27.61 -4.10 6.87
CA PHE A 108 28.25 -5.01 7.80
C PHE A 108 27.21 -5.96 8.34
N LYS A 109 27.42 -7.27 8.15
CA LYS A 109 26.48 -8.31 8.57
C LYS A 109 27.00 -9.07 9.78
N ASN A 110 26.11 -9.56 10.62
CA ASN A 110 26.38 -10.53 11.67
C ASN A 110 26.28 -11.95 11.11
N LYS A 111 27.14 -12.85 11.57
CA LYS A 111 27.08 -14.27 11.21
C LYS A 111 25.80 -14.89 11.81
N GLY A 112 25.07 -15.65 11.02
CA GLY A 112 23.82 -16.29 11.45
C GLY A 112 22.57 -15.43 11.35
N THR A 113 22.69 -14.09 11.16
CA THR A 113 21.55 -13.21 10.95
C THR A 113 21.17 -13.16 9.48
N LYS A 114 19.87 -13.33 9.16
CA LYS A 114 19.31 -13.15 7.81
C LYS A 114 18.87 -11.71 7.59
N TYR A 115 19.14 -11.15 6.43
CA TYR A 115 18.85 -9.76 6.07
C TYR A 115 17.87 -9.68 4.90
N PHE A 116 16.69 -9.13 5.14
CA PHE A 116 15.62 -9.00 4.16
C PHE A 116 15.36 -7.53 3.84
N LYS A 117 14.91 -7.25 2.62
CA LYS A 117 14.46 -5.91 2.20
C LYS A 117 13.07 -6.00 1.60
N ILE A 118 12.11 -5.26 2.16
CA ILE A 118 10.79 -5.08 1.54
C ILE A 118 10.82 -3.84 0.65
N HIS A 119 10.36 -3.99 -0.58
CA HIS A 119 10.26 -2.92 -1.57
C HIS A 119 8.82 -2.44 -1.69
N HIS A 120 8.51 -1.29 -1.09
CA HIS A 120 7.18 -0.69 -1.05
C HIS A 120 6.85 0.20 -2.26
N GLN A 121 7.75 0.30 -3.23
CA GLN A 121 7.61 1.15 -4.41
C GLN A 121 7.98 0.37 -5.68
N VAL A 122 7.61 0.94 -6.84
CA VAL A 122 7.98 0.39 -8.15
C VAL A 122 9.49 0.24 -8.30
N PHE A 123 9.91 -0.72 -9.13
CA PHE A 123 11.32 -1.04 -9.40
C PHE A 123 12.19 0.19 -9.66
N LYS A 124 11.78 1.10 -10.55
CA LYS A 124 12.54 2.31 -10.91
C LYS A 124 12.87 3.21 -9.71
N ARG A 125 12.00 3.22 -8.68
CA ARG A 125 12.20 4.01 -7.45
C ARG A 125 12.91 3.23 -6.35
N SER A 126 12.87 1.89 -6.40
CA SER A 126 13.41 0.99 -5.36
C SER A 126 14.76 0.39 -5.69
N TRP A 127 15.08 0.26 -6.99
CA TRP A 127 16.29 -0.40 -7.43
C TRP A 127 17.55 0.39 -7.09
N THR A 128 18.53 -0.32 -6.53
CA THR A 128 19.91 0.14 -6.39
C THR A 128 20.83 -1.09 -6.35
N PHE A 129 22.06 -0.94 -6.81
CA PHE A 129 23.07 -2.01 -6.74
C PHE A 129 23.24 -2.57 -5.32
N LYS A 130 23.04 -1.74 -4.29
CA LYS A 130 23.12 -2.10 -2.86
C LYS A 130 22.07 -3.13 -2.44
N ASN A 131 21.02 -3.35 -3.21
CA ASN A 131 20.02 -4.38 -2.92
C ASN A 131 20.61 -5.80 -2.97
N LYS A 132 21.76 -5.99 -3.62
CA LYS A 132 22.54 -7.24 -3.59
C LYS A 132 23.14 -7.57 -2.22
N LEU A 133 23.14 -6.62 -1.29
CA LEU A 133 23.60 -6.85 0.08
C LEU A 133 22.60 -7.65 0.93
N PHE A 134 21.34 -7.74 0.52
CA PHE A 134 20.32 -8.50 1.23
C PHE A 134 20.35 -9.98 0.84
N ASP A 135 20.01 -10.85 1.78
CA ASP A 135 19.92 -12.29 1.53
C ASP A 135 18.67 -12.60 0.71
N SER A 136 17.59 -11.83 0.90
CA SER A 136 16.43 -11.83 0.00
C SER A 136 15.79 -10.44 -0.12
N ASN A 137 15.29 -10.15 -1.31
CA ASN A 137 14.53 -8.94 -1.63
C ASN A 137 13.05 -9.31 -1.81
N ILE A 138 12.21 -8.71 -1.00
CA ILE A 138 10.77 -8.96 -1.00
C ILE A 138 10.09 -7.88 -1.82
N ILE A 139 9.36 -8.30 -2.84
CA ILE A 139 8.49 -7.43 -3.65
C ILE A 139 7.03 -7.79 -3.37
N LEU A 140 6.14 -6.82 -3.57
CA LEU A 140 4.75 -6.97 -3.17
C LEU A 140 3.85 -7.47 -4.31
N THR A 141 4.33 -7.44 -5.56
CA THR A 141 3.51 -7.63 -6.77
C THR A 141 4.21 -8.47 -7.82
N THR A 142 3.43 -9.21 -8.61
CA THR A 142 3.95 -10.20 -9.56
C THR A 142 4.54 -9.60 -10.83
N LYS A 143 3.91 -8.55 -11.40
CA LYS A 143 4.32 -7.96 -12.69
C LYS A 143 5.77 -7.48 -12.77
N GLN A 144 6.38 -7.16 -11.64
CA GLN A 144 7.76 -6.70 -11.60
C GLN A 144 8.78 -7.81 -11.36
N LEU A 145 8.34 -9.06 -11.13
CA LEU A 145 9.23 -10.15 -10.75
C LEU A 145 10.37 -10.36 -11.75
N ALA A 146 10.04 -10.49 -13.04
CA ALA A 146 11.04 -10.70 -14.10
C ALA A 146 12.07 -9.56 -14.16
N LEU A 147 11.63 -8.32 -13.98
CA LEU A 147 12.50 -7.15 -13.96
C LEU A 147 13.45 -7.17 -12.76
N TRP A 148 12.96 -7.53 -11.57
CA TRP A 148 13.81 -7.70 -10.39
C TRP A 148 14.80 -8.85 -10.55
N GLN A 149 14.34 -10.01 -11.03
CA GLN A 149 15.17 -11.19 -11.24
C GLN A 149 16.28 -10.96 -12.29
N SER A 150 16.07 -10.08 -13.26
CA SER A 150 17.14 -9.67 -14.19
C SER A 150 18.33 -8.96 -13.51
N LYS A 151 18.17 -8.48 -12.28
CA LYS A 151 19.20 -7.73 -11.53
C LYS A 151 19.67 -8.44 -10.26
N ILE A 152 18.81 -9.24 -9.62
CA ILE A 152 19.08 -9.93 -8.36
C ILE A 152 18.48 -11.33 -8.43
N LYS A 153 19.23 -12.35 -8.00
CA LYS A 153 18.73 -13.76 -8.00
C LYS A 153 17.71 -14.01 -6.89
N ASN A 154 17.94 -13.46 -5.70
CA ASN A 154 17.13 -13.75 -4.50
C ASN A 154 15.98 -12.73 -4.36
N VAL A 155 14.92 -12.92 -5.12
CA VAL A 155 13.69 -12.13 -5.06
C VAL A 155 12.52 -13.04 -4.75
N GLN A 156 11.72 -12.64 -3.77
CA GLN A 156 10.51 -13.33 -3.36
C GLN A 156 9.31 -12.40 -3.47
N ILE A 157 8.15 -12.93 -3.81
CA ILE A 157 6.89 -12.19 -3.76
C ILE A 157 6.22 -12.53 -2.44
N ILE A 158 6.07 -11.55 -1.55
CA ILE A 158 5.25 -11.65 -0.36
C ILE A 158 4.39 -10.37 -0.30
N PRO A 159 3.12 -10.46 -0.66
CA PRO A 159 2.22 -9.32 -0.66
C PRO A 159 1.96 -8.75 0.75
N ASN A 160 1.41 -7.55 0.80
CA ASN A 160 0.80 -7.06 2.01
C ASN A 160 -0.49 -7.85 2.31
N PHE A 161 -0.93 -7.81 3.57
CA PHE A 161 -2.13 -8.51 4.03
C PHE A 161 -3.07 -7.59 4.82
N LEU A 162 -4.30 -8.02 4.98
CA LEU A 162 -5.23 -7.43 5.95
C LEU A 162 -5.10 -8.15 7.28
N THR A 163 -5.01 -7.37 8.36
CA THR A 163 -4.97 -7.89 9.74
C THR A 163 -6.25 -8.62 10.10
N GLN A 164 -7.38 -8.10 9.60
CA GLN A 164 -8.70 -8.70 9.74
C GLN A 164 -9.46 -8.56 8.41
N ILE A 165 -10.25 -9.57 8.09
CA ILE A 165 -11.21 -9.53 6.98
C ILE A 165 -12.59 -9.40 7.62
N PRO A 166 -13.34 -8.33 7.34
CA PRO A 166 -14.64 -8.11 7.97
C PRO A 166 -15.62 -9.21 7.59
N ASN A 167 -16.44 -9.63 8.54
CA ASN A 167 -17.55 -10.56 8.26
C ASN A 167 -18.65 -9.87 7.46
N GLN A 168 -18.86 -8.58 7.71
CA GLN A 168 -19.87 -7.77 7.07
C GLN A 168 -19.50 -7.53 5.59
N ASN A 169 -20.51 -7.52 4.72
CA ASN A 169 -20.42 -7.06 3.34
C ASN A 169 -21.13 -5.73 3.19
N THR A 170 -20.71 -4.95 2.20
CA THR A 170 -21.45 -3.77 1.79
C THR A 170 -22.79 -4.13 1.16
N ASN A 171 -23.72 -3.18 1.16
CA ASN A 171 -24.96 -3.27 0.38
C ASN A 171 -24.69 -2.80 -1.06
N LEU A 172 -24.66 -3.74 -1.99
CA LEU A 172 -24.34 -3.46 -3.40
C LEU A 172 -25.49 -2.84 -4.21
N SER A 173 -26.68 -2.63 -3.62
CA SER A 173 -27.77 -1.87 -4.25
C SER A 173 -27.59 -0.35 -4.17
N GLN A 174 -26.67 0.12 -3.32
CA GLN A 174 -26.37 1.54 -3.18
C GLN A 174 -25.78 2.12 -4.48
N LYS A 175 -26.15 3.34 -4.80
CA LYS A 175 -25.68 4.04 -6.00
C LYS A 175 -24.47 4.93 -5.69
N VAL A 176 -23.42 4.33 -5.12
CA VAL A 176 -22.20 5.04 -4.70
C VAL A 176 -20.97 4.37 -5.28
N VAL A 177 -20.18 5.14 -6.01
CA VAL A 177 -18.80 4.82 -6.41
C VAL A 177 -17.84 5.50 -5.44
N LEU A 178 -16.90 4.74 -4.89
CA LEU A 178 -15.94 5.22 -3.89
C LEU A 178 -14.52 5.24 -4.45
N SER A 179 -13.78 6.28 -4.12
CA SER A 179 -12.33 6.34 -4.31
C SER A 179 -11.64 6.99 -3.12
N ILE A 180 -10.58 6.35 -2.59
CA ILE A 180 -9.88 6.80 -1.38
C ILE A 180 -8.39 6.96 -1.67
N GLY A 181 -7.81 8.09 -1.27
CA GLY A 181 -6.37 8.26 -1.41
C GLY A 181 -5.86 9.65 -1.04
N ARG A 182 -4.53 9.79 -0.97
CA ARG A 182 -3.91 11.10 -0.76
C ARG A 182 -4.12 11.98 -1.99
N MET A 183 -4.61 13.17 -1.78
CA MET A 183 -4.77 14.21 -2.81
C MET A 183 -3.47 15.01 -2.93
N SER A 184 -2.45 14.41 -3.56
CA SER A 184 -1.13 15.03 -3.71
C SER A 184 -1.14 16.10 -4.80
N LYS A 185 -0.23 17.08 -4.70
CA LYS A 185 -0.06 18.15 -5.69
C LYS A 185 0.12 17.62 -7.14
N ASN A 186 0.78 16.48 -7.29
CA ASN A 186 1.04 15.87 -8.60
C ASN A 186 -0.05 14.89 -9.03
N ASP A 187 -1.18 14.84 -8.33
CA ASP A 187 -2.31 13.95 -8.58
C ASP A 187 -1.90 12.50 -8.89
N GLU A 188 -1.06 11.91 -8.03
CA GLU A 188 -0.59 10.52 -8.21
C GLU A 188 -1.74 9.52 -8.20
N LYS A 189 -2.87 9.85 -7.53
CA LYS A 189 -4.09 9.05 -7.51
C LYS A 189 -5.01 9.31 -8.70
N ARG A 190 -4.73 10.33 -9.51
CA ARG A 190 -5.51 10.74 -10.68
C ARG A 190 -6.99 10.96 -10.36
N PHE A 191 -7.29 11.66 -9.27
CA PHE A 191 -8.66 12.04 -8.95
C PHE A 191 -9.26 12.98 -10.02
N ILE A 192 -8.44 13.87 -10.59
CA ILE A 192 -8.86 14.73 -11.70
C ILE A 192 -9.30 13.88 -12.90
N THR A 193 -8.53 12.84 -13.24
CA THR A 193 -8.93 11.90 -14.31
C THR A 193 -10.23 11.16 -13.98
N LEU A 194 -10.43 10.77 -12.71
CA LEU A 194 -11.69 10.13 -12.30
C LEU A 194 -12.89 11.09 -12.40
N VAL A 195 -12.69 12.36 -12.09
CA VAL A 195 -13.73 13.43 -12.29
C VAL A 195 -14.07 13.58 -13.76
N GLU A 196 -13.08 13.51 -14.67
CA GLU A 196 -13.32 13.57 -16.13
C GLU A 196 -14.09 12.35 -16.64
N ILE A 197 -13.72 11.15 -16.18
CA ILE A 197 -14.49 9.94 -16.47
C ILE A 197 -15.92 10.07 -15.96
N TRP A 198 -16.09 10.56 -14.73
CA TRP A 198 -17.41 10.74 -14.12
C TRP A 198 -18.28 11.72 -14.90
N GLN A 199 -17.72 12.83 -15.40
CA GLN A 199 -18.42 13.77 -16.26
C GLN A 199 -19.06 13.08 -17.47
N SER A 200 -18.31 12.22 -18.15
CA SER A 200 -18.81 11.51 -19.34
C SER A 200 -19.95 10.55 -19.00
N ILE A 201 -19.97 9.98 -17.81
CA ILE A 201 -21.01 9.08 -17.33
C ILE A 201 -22.29 9.87 -16.98
N GLN A 202 -22.16 11.02 -16.32
CA GLN A 202 -23.26 11.84 -15.87
C GLN A 202 -24.07 12.49 -17.03
N GLN A 203 -23.55 12.45 -18.25
CA GLN A 203 -24.31 12.86 -19.46
C GLN A 203 -25.50 11.94 -19.77
N GLU A 204 -25.45 10.69 -19.28
CA GLU A 204 -26.54 9.73 -19.49
C GLU A 204 -27.53 9.76 -18.31
N LYS A 205 -28.81 9.98 -18.59
CA LYS A 205 -29.89 10.12 -17.57
C LYS A 205 -29.95 8.92 -16.59
N SER A 206 -29.68 7.71 -17.08
CA SER A 206 -29.69 6.46 -16.28
C SER A 206 -28.70 6.43 -15.14
N PHE A 207 -27.66 7.29 -15.14
CA PHE A 207 -26.64 7.34 -14.13
C PHE A 207 -26.67 8.57 -13.24
N GLN A 208 -27.59 9.50 -13.43
CA GLN A 208 -27.65 10.77 -12.70
C GLN A 208 -27.95 10.62 -11.19
N GLU A 209 -28.54 9.50 -10.78
CA GLU A 209 -28.77 9.20 -9.36
C GLU A 209 -27.51 8.64 -8.64
N TRP A 210 -26.45 8.31 -9.37
CA TRP A 210 -25.22 7.80 -8.81
C TRP A 210 -24.37 8.93 -8.22
N GLN A 211 -23.70 8.62 -7.11
CA GLN A 211 -22.76 9.53 -6.43
C GLN A 211 -21.35 9.02 -6.53
N LEU A 212 -20.40 9.92 -6.74
CA LEU A 212 -18.96 9.63 -6.61
C LEU A 212 -18.45 10.24 -5.32
N HIS A 213 -17.99 9.38 -4.40
CA HIS A 213 -17.36 9.82 -3.16
C HIS A 213 -15.84 9.76 -3.30
N LEU A 214 -15.19 10.92 -3.20
CA LEU A 214 -13.72 11.07 -3.17
C LEU A 214 -13.29 11.38 -1.75
N ILE A 215 -12.47 10.49 -1.15
CA ILE A 215 -12.05 10.64 0.25
C ILE A 215 -10.55 10.83 0.34
N GLY A 216 -10.13 11.87 0.99
CA GLY A 216 -8.72 12.14 1.22
C GLY A 216 -8.40 13.58 1.55
N GLU A 217 -7.12 13.79 1.79
CA GLU A 217 -6.53 15.11 2.06
C GLU A 217 -5.20 15.27 1.32
N GLY A 218 -4.77 16.50 1.14
CA GLY A 218 -3.48 16.86 0.58
C GLY A 218 -3.49 18.14 -0.23
N GLU A 219 -2.33 18.54 -0.69
CA GLU A 219 -2.10 19.81 -1.40
C GLU A 219 -2.85 19.92 -2.74
N GLY A 220 -3.26 18.80 -3.33
CA GLY A 220 -4.00 18.75 -4.58
C GLY A 220 -5.51 18.89 -4.43
N LYS A 221 -6.06 18.96 -3.20
CA LYS A 221 -7.50 18.99 -2.96
C LYS A 221 -8.19 20.18 -3.64
N ALA A 222 -7.62 21.36 -3.54
CA ALA A 222 -8.16 22.56 -4.17
C ALA A 222 -8.30 22.42 -5.70
N ALA A 223 -7.32 21.81 -6.38
CA ALA A 223 -7.39 21.59 -7.83
C ALA A 223 -8.50 20.60 -8.21
N ILE A 224 -8.77 19.60 -7.36
CA ILE A 224 -9.89 18.67 -7.56
C ILE A 224 -11.24 19.40 -7.39
N GLU A 225 -11.35 20.25 -6.34
CA GLU A 225 -12.56 21.07 -6.10
C GLU A 225 -12.83 22.02 -7.26
N GLU A 226 -11.80 22.69 -7.78
CA GLU A 226 -11.90 23.58 -8.94
C GLU A 226 -12.38 22.79 -10.19
N LYS A 227 -11.82 21.60 -10.41
CA LYS A 227 -12.22 20.75 -11.54
C LYS A 227 -13.68 20.31 -11.44
N ILE A 228 -14.15 19.90 -10.25
CA ILE A 228 -15.55 19.54 -9.99
C ILE A 228 -16.48 20.73 -10.31
N LYS A 229 -16.13 21.93 -9.84
CA LYS A 229 -16.90 23.16 -10.12
C LYS A 229 -16.93 23.51 -11.60
N ALA A 230 -15.77 23.48 -12.26
CA ALA A 230 -15.64 23.80 -13.68
C ALA A 230 -16.47 22.88 -14.59
N LEU A 231 -16.76 21.65 -14.14
CA LEU A 231 -17.54 20.66 -14.86
C LEU A 231 -19.01 20.57 -14.37
N ASN A 232 -19.43 21.41 -13.41
CA ASN A 232 -20.79 21.44 -12.83
C ASN A 232 -21.19 20.07 -12.23
N LEU A 233 -20.29 19.43 -11.48
CA LEU A 233 -20.49 18.08 -10.92
C LEU A 233 -20.72 18.08 -9.40
N GLN A 234 -20.97 19.24 -8.77
CA GLN A 234 -21.10 19.37 -7.31
C GLN A 234 -22.26 18.55 -6.73
N ASP A 235 -23.32 18.34 -7.52
CA ASP A 235 -24.49 17.58 -7.08
C ASP A 235 -24.28 16.05 -7.16
N SER A 236 -23.27 15.59 -7.91
CA SER A 236 -22.98 14.15 -8.11
C SER A 236 -21.61 13.69 -7.58
N ILE A 237 -20.76 14.62 -7.12
CA ILE A 237 -19.47 14.30 -6.51
C ILE A 237 -19.39 14.88 -5.09
N THR A 238 -19.19 14.01 -4.11
CA THR A 238 -18.92 14.41 -2.73
C THR A 238 -17.45 14.26 -2.41
N LEU A 239 -16.79 15.39 -2.08
CA LEU A 239 -15.40 15.40 -1.62
C LEU A 239 -15.34 15.39 -0.09
N LYS A 240 -14.90 14.28 0.50
CA LYS A 240 -14.82 14.09 1.96
C LYS A 240 -13.40 14.22 2.46
N PRO A 241 -13.17 14.72 3.70
CA PRO A 241 -11.88 14.72 4.32
C PRO A 241 -11.39 13.32 4.63
N PHE A 242 -10.11 13.18 4.96
CA PHE A 242 -9.57 11.94 5.52
C PHE A 242 -10.33 11.54 6.79
N THR A 243 -10.69 10.28 6.90
CA THR A 243 -11.35 9.70 8.07
C THR A 243 -10.58 8.47 8.60
N LYS A 244 -10.61 8.30 9.93
CA LYS A 244 -10.16 7.05 10.57
C LYS A 244 -11.23 5.96 10.51
N GLU A 245 -12.49 6.33 10.34
CA GLU A 245 -13.64 5.43 10.25
C GLU A 245 -13.89 5.01 8.78
N VAL A 246 -12.83 4.62 8.09
CA VAL A 246 -12.87 4.27 6.66
C VAL A 246 -13.82 3.10 6.36
N GLU A 247 -14.08 2.27 7.35
CA GLU A 247 -15.05 1.18 7.27
C GLU A 247 -16.45 1.66 6.88
N LYS A 248 -16.92 2.76 7.47
CA LYS A 248 -18.23 3.33 7.12
C LYS A 248 -18.32 3.73 5.65
N GLU A 249 -17.22 4.20 5.10
CA GLU A 249 -17.16 4.59 3.70
C GLU A 249 -17.18 3.37 2.76
N TYR A 250 -16.47 2.29 3.11
CA TYR A 250 -16.59 1.03 2.35
C TYR A 250 -18.01 0.46 2.45
N LEU A 251 -18.64 0.46 3.62
CA LEU A 251 -20.00 -0.05 3.81
C LEU A 251 -21.07 0.81 3.12
N SER A 252 -20.78 2.05 2.76
CA SER A 252 -21.67 2.95 2.04
C SER A 252 -21.50 2.91 0.52
N ALA A 253 -20.61 2.09 -0.01
CA ALA A 253 -20.27 2.06 -1.43
C ALA A 253 -20.60 0.70 -2.07
N SER A 254 -20.90 0.71 -3.35
CA SER A 254 -21.18 -0.51 -4.13
C SER A 254 -20.15 -0.78 -5.22
N ILE A 255 -19.30 0.19 -5.56
CA ILE A 255 -18.19 0.05 -6.51
C ILE A 255 -16.99 0.83 -5.96
N TYR A 256 -15.80 0.26 -6.07
CA TYR A 256 -14.55 0.98 -5.79
C TYR A 256 -13.81 1.28 -7.09
N ALA A 257 -13.53 2.56 -7.34
CA ALA A 257 -12.84 3.02 -8.55
C ALA A 257 -11.46 3.58 -8.22
N MET A 258 -10.40 3.03 -8.83
CA MET A 258 -9.03 3.49 -8.67
C MET A 258 -8.42 3.90 -10.01
N THR A 259 -7.97 5.14 -10.10
CA THR A 259 -7.32 5.70 -11.30
C THR A 259 -5.82 5.99 -11.11
N SER A 260 -5.23 5.49 -10.04
CA SER A 260 -3.83 5.78 -9.65
C SER A 260 -2.84 5.57 -10.79
N LYS A 261 -1.87 6.48 -10.91
CA LYS A 261 -0.73 6.36 -11.83
C LYS A 261 0.30 5.35 -11.35
N CYS A 262 0.43 5.20 -10.05
CA CYS A 262 1.43 4.36 -9.42
C CYS A 262 0.97 3.95 -8.01
N GLU A 263 1.15 2.69 -7.68
CA GLU A 263 0.89 2.14 -6.34
C GLU A 263 2.13 1.36 -5.85
N GLY A 264 2.23 1.20 -4.55
CA GLY A 264 3.15 0.22 -3.98
C GLY A 264 2.56 -1.19 -4.03
N PHE A 265 1.28 -1.30 -3.66
CA PHE A 265 0.51 -2.54 -3.67
C PHE A 265 -0.98 -2.30 -3.97
N GLY A 266 -1.57 -1.21 -3.44
CA GLY A 266 -3.00 -0.93 -3.59
C GLY A 266 -3.84 -1.41 -2.40
N MET A 267 -3.40 -1.12 -1.17
CA MET A 267 -4.12 -1.52 0.05
C MET A 267 -5.60 -1.15 0.04
N VAL A 268 -5.96 0.00 -0.55
CA VAL A 268 -7.34 0.45 -0.65
C VAL A 268 -8.22 -0.46 -1.54
N LEU A 269 -7.64 -1.08 -2.59
CA LEU A 269 -8.33 -2.12 -3.37
C LEU A 269 -8.55 -3.38 -2.54
N LEU A 270 -7.53 -3.79 -1.79
CA LEU A 270 -7.61 -4.96 -0.93
C LEU A 270 -8.65 -4.76 0.18
N GLU A 271 -8.68 -3.57 0.79
CA GLU A 271 -9.67 -3.18 1.79
C GLU A 271 -11.08 -3.19 1.19
N ALA A 272 -11.31 -2.52 0.06
CA ALA A 272 -12.60 -2.52 -0.62
C ALA A 272 -13.08 -3.95 -0.96
N SER A 273 -12.20 -4.77 -1.53
CA SER A 273 -12.49 -6.17 -1.86
C SER A 273 -12.88 -6.98 -0.63
N SER A 274 -12.32 -6.68 0.55
CA SER A 274 -12.62 -7.38 1.80
C SER A 274 -14.06 -7.15 2.29
N TYR A 275 -14.69 -6.03 1.91
CA TYR A 275 -16.11 -5.75 2.16
C TYR A 275 -17.02 -6.30 1.05
N GLY A 276 -16.48 -7.04 0.07
CA GLY A 276 -17.22 -7.55 -1.07
C GLY A 276 -17.59 -6.47 -2.09
N ILE A 277 -16.82 -5.41 -2.20
CA ILE A 277 -17.00 -4.35 -3.21
C ILE A 277 -16.26 -4.76 -4.47
N PRO A 278 -16.94 -4.85 -5.65
CA PRO A 278 -16.23 -5.00 -6.91
C PRO A 278 -15.35 -3.80 -7.18
N CYS A 279 -14.10 -4.06 -7.51
CA CYS A 279 -13.11 -3.03 -7.76
C CYS A 279 -12.83 -2.87 -9.25
N MET A 280 -12.60 -1.63 -9.68
CA MET A 280 -12.02 -1.41 -10.99
C MET A 280 -10.82 -0.48 -10.91
N SER A 281 -9.85 -0.71 -11.80
CA SER A 281 -8.62 0.06 -11.82
C SER A 281 -8.02 0.12 -13.22
N PHE A 282 -7.20 1.15 -13.46
CA PHE A 282 -6.21 1.01 -14.53
C PHE A 282 -5.22 -0.11 -14.21
N ASP A 283 -4.85 -0.87 -15.24
CA ASP A 283 -3.90 -1.97 -15.14
C ASP A 283 -2.46 -1.43 -15.16
N ILE A 284 -2.08 -0.78 -14.09
CA ILE A 284 -0.74 -0.23 -13.87
C ILE A 284 0.27 -1.31 -13.47
N LEU A 285 1.55 -0.93 -13.41
CA LEU A 285 2.66 -1.86 -13.19
C LEU A 285 2.61 -2.62 -11.85
N THR A 286 1.95 -2.06 -10.83
CA THR A 286 1.94 -2.63 -9.47
C THR A 286 0.58 -2.58 -8.83
N GLY A 287 0.17 -3.69 -8.24
CA GLY A 287 -0.94 -3.83 -7.33
C GLY A 287 -2.24 -4.32 -7.95
N PRO A 288 -2.90 -3.59 -8.86
CA PRO A 288 -4.25 -3.93 -9.28
C PRO A 288 -4.41 -5.35 -9.81
N SER A 289 -3.55 -5.80 -10.71
CA SER A 289 -3.63 -7.14 -11.32
C SER A 289 -3.26 -8.29 -10.37
N ASP A 290 -2.70 -8.01 -9.20
CA ASP A 290 -2.50 -9.01 -8.16
C ASP A 290 -3.78 -9.21 -7.31
N ILE A 291 -4.63 -8.16 -7.22
CA ILE A 291 -5.82 -8.10 -6.36
C ILE A 291 -7.10 -8.34 -7.17
N ILE A 292 -7.20 -7.76 -8.36
CA ILE A 292 -8.37 -7.87 -9.25
C ILE A 292 -8.14 -8.97 -10.27
N GLU A 293 -9.02 -9.95 -10.28
CA GLU A 293 -9.14 -10.95 -11.37
C GLU A 293 -10.09 -10.36 -12.41
N ASP A 294 -9.52 -9.88 -13.54
CA ASP A 294 -10.26 -9.14 -14.56
C ASP A 294 -11.49 -9.91 -15.05
N SER A 295 -12.60 -9.20 -15.15
CA SER A 295 -13.91 -9.71 -15.59
C SER A 295 -14.48 -10.85 -14.70
N LYS A 296 -13.95 -11.01 -13.45
CA LYS A 296 -14.44 -11.99 -12.47
C LYS A 296 -14.63 -11.39 -11.08
N SER A 297 -13.73 -10.53 -10.62
CA SER A 297 -13.82 -9.85 -9.33
C SER A 297 -13.86 -8.33 -9.45
N GLY A 298 -13.79 -7.82 -10.67
CA GLY A 298 -13.73 -6.43 -11.02
C GLY A 298 -13.24 -6.24 -12.44
N PHE A 299 -12.83 -5.01 -12.78
CA PHE A 299 -12.29 -4.72 -14.10
C PHE A 299 -10.90 -4.10 -14.01
N LEU A 300 -10.02 -4.59 -14.89
CA LEU A 300 -8.75 -3.97 -15.21
C LEU A 300 -8.84 -3.32 -16.60
N VAL A 301 -8.47 -2.05 -16.68
CA VAL A 301 -8.53 -1.27 -17.91
C VAL A 301 -7.12 -0.81 -18.27
N ALA A 302 -6.75 -0.81 -19.54
CA ALA A 302 -5.46 -0.31 -19.99
C ALA A 302 -5.17 1.09 -19.40
N ASP A 303 -3.92 1.31 -18.99
CA ASP A 303 -3.56 2.57 -18.34
C ASP A 303 -3.90 3.76 -19.24
N ASN A 304 -4.67 4.70 -18.70
CA ASN A 304 -5.11 5.92 -19.36
C ASN A 304 -6.17 5.75 -20.48
N ASP A 305 -6.80 4.58 -20.60
CA ASP A 305 -7.97 4.39 -21.49
C ASP A 305 -9.26 4.80 -20.77
N LEU A 306 -9.58 6.09 -20.85
CA LEU A 306 -10.73 6.69 -20.16
C LEU A 306 -12.05 6.22 -20.72
N GLN A 307 -12.13 5.94 -22.03
CA GLN A 307 -13.36 5.51 -22.69
C GLN A 307 -13.75 4.11 -22.22
N THR A 308 -12.82 3.16 -22.27
CA THR A 308 -13.06 1.80 -21.77
C THR A 308 -13.32 1.81 -20.26
N TYR A 309 -12.64 2.69 -19.49
CA TYR A 309 -12.89 2.83 -18.07
C TYR A 309 -14.33 3.28 -17.80
N ALA A 310 -14.80 4.34 -18.46
CA ALA A 310 -16.18 4.81 -18.35
C ALA A 310 -17.19 3.72 -18.76
N ALA A 311 -16.96 3.02 -19.87
CA ALA A 311 -17.83 1.95 -20.33
C ALA A 311 -17.95 0.80 -19.32
N LYS A 312 -16.83 0.34 -18.76
CA LYS A 312 -16.80 -0.72 -17.73
C LYS A 312 -17.41 -0.27 -16.41
N LEU A 313 -17.22 0.99 -16.01
CA LEU A 313 -17.86 1.55 -14.82
C LEU A 313 -19.39 1.60 -15.00
N LYS A 314 -19.89 2.04 -16.15
CA LYS A 314 -21.32 2.02 -16.47
C LYS A 314 -21.92 0.60 -16.42
N LEU A 315 -21.19 -0.43 -16.85
CA LEU A 315 -21.64 -1.84 -16.70
C LEU A 315 -21.84 -2.20 -15.23
N LEU A 316 -20.88 -1.88 -14.37
CA LEU A 316 -21.02 -2.12 -12.92
C LEU A 316 -22.16 -1.29 -12.31
N MET A 317 -22.34 -0.05 -12.74
CA MET A 317 -23.44 0.80 -12.25
C MET A 317 -24.82 0.28 -12.66
N HIS A 318 -24.95 -0.27 -13.86
CA HIS A 318 -26.21 -0.77 -14.38
C HIS A 318 -26.62 -2.14 -13.81
N ASP A 319 -25.65 -3.06 -13.65
CA ASP A 319 -25.93 -4.46 -13.33
C ASP A 319 -25.56 -4.79 -11.87
N GLU A 320 -26.57 -4.87 -10.99
CA GLU A 320 -26.40 -5.26 -9.59
C GLU A 320 -25.99 -6.71 -9.45
N THR A 321 -26.50 -7.61 -10.29
CA THR A 321 -26.13 -9.04 -10.25
C THR A 321 -24.64 -9.22 -10.53
N LEU A 322 -24.12 -8.46 -11.51
CA LEU A 322 -22.69 -8.43 -11.80
C LEU A 322 -21.88 -7.90 -10.61
N ARG A 323 -22.37 -6.83 -9.95
CA ARG A 323 -21.70 -6.34 -8.72
C ARG A 323 -21.65 -7.40 -7.62
N GLN A 324 -22.75 -8.13 -7.41
CA GLN A 324 -22.83 -9.21 -6.41
C GLN A 324 -21.87 -10.35 -6.74
N ALA A 325 -21.83 -10.79 -7.98
CA ALA A 325 -20.92 -11.86 -8.42
C ALA A 325 -19.45 -11.44 -8.26
N PHE A 326 -19.09 -10.25 -8.73
CA PHE A 326 -17.72 -9.74 -8.64
C PHE A 326 -17.31 -9.45 -7.20
N GLY A 327 -18.19 -8.85 -6.39
CA GLY A 327 -17.93 -8.56 -4.99
C GLY A 327 -17.68 -9.83 -4.16
N LYS A 328 -18.47 -10.89 -4.40
CA LYS A 328 -18.27 -12.20 -3.79
C LYS A 328 -16.87 -12.74 -4.14
N ARG A 329 -16.52 -12.77 -5.44
CA ARG A 329 -15.21 -13.27 -5.89
C ARG A 329 -14.06 -12.40 -5.37
N ALA A 330 -14.22 -11.08 -5.32
CA ALA A 330 -13.23 -10.16 -4.74
C ALA A 330 -12.90 -10.52 -3.28
N LYS A 331 -13.92 -10.75 -2.45
CA LYS A 331 -13.73 -11.15 -1.05
C LYS A 331 -13.10 -12.53 -0.90
N GLU A 332 -13.43 -13.48 -1.77
CA GLU A 332 -12.80 -14.80 -1.81
C GLU A 332 -11.29 -14.68 -2.09
N ILE A 333 -10.89 -13.90 -3.10
CA ILE A 333 -9.48 -13.63 -3.42
C ILE A 333 -8.73 -13.07 -2.21
N VAL A 334 -9.33 -12.13 -1.47
CA VAL A 334 -8.73 -11.58 -0.25
C VAL A 334 -8.47 -12.67 0.78
N LYS A 335 -9.44 -13.55 1.01
CA LYS A 335 -9.31 -14.67 1.96
C LYS A 335 -8.24 -15.67 1.51
N GLU A 336 -8.25 -16.03 0.25
CA GLU A 336 -7.37 -17.04 -0.35
C GLU A 336 -5.91 -16.61 -0.43
N LYS A 337 -5.67 -15.32 -0.77
CA LYS A 337 -4.32 -14.84 -1.13
C LYS A 337 -3.73 -13.83 -0.15
N PHE A 338 -4.56 -13.03 0.54
CA PHE A 338 -4.11 -11.85 1.28
C PHE A 338 -4.54 -11.82 2.75
N SER A 339 -5.05 -12.94 3.26
CA SER A 339 -5.30 -13.06 4.70
C SER A 339 -3.99 -13.14 5.48
N LYS A 340 -4.00 -12.65 6.74
CA LYS A 340 -2.84 -12.71 7.63
C LYS A 340 -2.24 -14.12 7.69
N ALA A 341 -3.08 -15.15 7.83
CA ALA A 341 -2.61 -16.53 7.93
C ALA A 341 -1.88 -17.02 6.67
N VAL A 342 -2.34 -16.63 5.47
CA VAL A 342 -1.70 -17.02 4.20
C VAL A 342 -0.35 -16.33 4.06
N ILE A 343 -0.28 -15.04 4.31
CA ILE A 343 0.96 -14.27 4.14
C ILE A 343 1.99 -14.64 5.21
N MET A 344 1.56 -14.86 6.46
CA MET A 344 2.49 -15.29 7.51
C MET A 344 3.07 -16.67 7.26
N ARG A 345 2.35 -17.60 6.64
CA ARG A 345 2.93 -18.87 6.17
C ARG A 345 4.07 -18.66 5.17
N GLN A 346 3.93 -17.71 4.23
CA GLN A 346 5.01 -17.40 3.29
C GLN A 346 6.25 -16.82 4.02
N TRP A 347 6.04 -15.96 5.01
CA TRP A 347 7.12 -15.45 5.85
C TRP A 347 7.79 -16.56 6.66
N LEU A 348 7.03 -17.47 7.26
CA LEU A 348 7.59 -18.61 8.00
C LEU A 348 8.45 -19.50 7.11
N THR A 349 7.99 -19.79 5.89
CA THR A 349 8.78 -20.55 4.90
C THR A 349 10.08 -19.82 4.55
N LEU A 350 10.04 -18.49 4.34
CA LEU A 350 11.23 -17.70 4.02
C LEU A 350 12.21 -17.64 5.19
N LEU A 351 11.72 -17.65 6.42
CA LEU A 351 12.52 -17.64 7.65
C LEU A 351 13.05 -19.03 8.02
N ASP A 352 12.69 -20.10 7.27
CA ASP A 352 12.96 -21.51 7.56
C ASP A 352 12.39 -21.95 8.93
N CYS A 353 11.22 -21.40 9.31
CA CYS A 353 10.47 -21.83 10.49
C CYS A 353 9.41 -22.86 10.06
N LYS A 354 9.43 -24.04 10.72
CA LYS A 354 8.44 -25.11 10.51
C LYS A 354 7.19 -24.88 11.35
#